data_c76fbd96c8d68908ed9a7f029053cf6e
#
_entry.id   c76fbd96c8d68908ed9a7f029053cf6e
#
_cell.length_a   1.000
_cell.length_b   1.000
_cell.length_c   1.000
_cell.angle_alpha   90.00
_cell.angle_beta   90.00
_cell.angle_gamma   90.00
#
_symmetry.space_group_name_H-M   'P 1'
#
loop_
_entity.id
_entity.type
_entity.pdbx_description
1 polymer ?
#
loop_
_entity_poly.entity_id
_entity_poly.type
_entity_poly.pdbx_seq_one_letter_code
_entity_poly.pdbx_strand_id
1 'polypeptide(L)'
;IFEEERFEGWINFTAMGKSVKCDVRLFHPDLPELSGFRGFVEDNGTIAMKAAHFTAKRDAGKVRWETVLCPGSFGESLEAMPLTAPGFADTSEIRRRAPHAEYAFYQFTEAAPEIITTALPTHPLDLRRHGLRAALSVDDGPLQVVDFTTYGRSETWKRNVLANRAEAVTRHQHLGKGFHRLKLYMIDPGVIVDRMVIDLGGLRKGYSPMAETRIGNW
;
A
#
# COMPACT_ATOMS: atom_id res chain seq x y z
N ILE A 1 0.07 10.43 32.91
CA ILE A 1 1.25 9.88 32.18
C ILE A 1 1.05 8.38 32.24
N PHE A 2 0.87 7.74 31.09
CA PHE A 2 0.76 6.30 31.03
C PHE A 2 2.17 5.72 31.07
N GLU A 3 2.45 4.81 32.00
CA GLU A 3 3.75 4.15 32.15
C GLU A 3 3.90 2.91 31.25
N GLU A 4 2.79 2.45 30.65
CA GLU A 4 2.75 1.26 29.79
C GLU A 4 2.44 1.62 28.34
N GLU A 5 3.17 1.01 27.42
CA GLU A 5 2.93 1.18 25.96
C GLU A 5 1.59 0.62 25.50
N ARG A 6 1.00 -0.32 26.24
CA ARG A 6 -0.26 -0.99 25.88
C ARG A 6 -1.22 -0.97 27.05
N PHE A 7 -2.45 -0.58 26.77
CA PHE A 7 -3.56 -0.54 27.69
C PHE A 7 -4.71 -1.41 27.20
N GLU A 8 -5.26 -2.23 28.08
CA GLU A 8 -6.51 -2.94 27.83
C GLU A 8 -7.56 -2.46 28.81
N GLY A 9 -8.76 -2.17 28.31
CA GLY A 9 -9.87 -1.70 29.09
C GLY A 9 -11.18 -2.03 28.40
N TRP A 10 -12.27 -1.46 28.90
CA TRP A 10 -13.58 -1.65 28.31
C TRP A 10 -14.49 -0.43 28.52
N ILE A 11 -15.44 -0.25 27.61
CA ILE A 11 -16.50 0.74 27.71
C ILE A 11 -17.84 0.00 27.72
N ASN A 12 -18.70 0.30 28.71
CA ASN A 12 -20.05 -0.18 28.70
C ASN A 12 -21.00 0.88 28.13
N PHE A 13 -21.74 0.49 27.12
CA PHE A 13 -22.87 1.25 26.59
C PHE A 13 -24.17 0.70 27.18
N THR A 14 -24.90 1.52 27.93
CA THR A 14 -26.16 1.12 28.53
C THR A 14 -27.29 1.99 28.01
N ALA A 15 -28.32 1.37 27.43
CA ALA A 15 -29.52 2.04 26.97
C ALA A 15 -30.72 1.13 27.13
N MET A 16 -31.84 1.67 27.59
CA MET A 16 -33.13 0.96 27.72
C MET A 16 -33.02 -0.38 28.51
N GLY A 17 -32.23 -0.41 29.58
CA GLY A 17 -32.00 -1.60 30.40
C GLY A 17 -31.11 -2.68 29.78
N LYS A 18 -30.51 -2.44 28.62
CA LYS A 18 -29.53 -3.32 27.98
C LYS A 18 -28.14 -2.72 28.07
N SER A 19 -27.15 -3.56 28.32
CA SER A 19 -25.73 -3.18 28.31
C SER A 19 -24.95 -3.96 27.27
N VAL A 20 -24.07 -3.27 26.55
CA VAL A 20 -23.10 -3.86 25.63
C VAL A 20 -21.70 -3.42 26.07
N LYS A 21 -20.87 -4.42 26.36
CA LYS A 21 -19.46 -4.20 26.69
C LYS A 21 -18.63 -4.18 25.39
N CYS A 22 -17.86 -3.13 25.20
CA CYS A 22 -16.85 -3.04 24.13
C CYS A 22 -15.46 -3.08 24.77
N ASP A 23 -14.67 -4.09 24.45
CA ASP A 23 -13.28 -4.14 24.85
C ASP A 23 -12.46 -3.13 24.03
N VAL A 24 -11.59 -2.38 24.71
CA VAL A 24 -10.75 -1.33 24.14
C VAL A 24 -9.29 -1.70 24.39
N ARG A 25 -8.51 -1.65 23.33
CA ARG A 25 -7.04 -1.77 23.39
C ARG A 25 -6.44 -0.47 22.91
N LEU A 26 -5.60 0.12 23.76
CA LEU A 26 -4.86 1.32 23.43
C LEU A 26 -3.38 0.96 23.32
N PHE A 27 -2.75 1.49 22.30
CA PHE A 27 -1.33 1.40 22.10
C PHE A 27 -0.77 2.83 22.03
N HIS A 28 0.11 3.17 22.95
CA HIS A 28 0.72 4.49 23.04
C HIS A 28 2.24 4.32 23.24
N PRO A 29 2.96 4.01 22.17
CA PRO A 29 4.39 3.83 22.24
C PRO A 29 5.09 5.17 22.53
N ASP A 30 6.17 5.14 23.30
CA ASP A 30 7.10 6.26 23.37
C ASP A 30 7.96 6.25 22.10
N LEU A 31 8.00 7.39 21.38
CA LEU A 31 8.51 7.46 20.02
C LEU A 31 9.55 8.59 19.82
N PRO A 32 10.59 8.70 20.64
CA PRO A 32 11.63 9.69 20.40
C PRO A 32 12.29 9.51 19.03
N GLU A 33 12.40 8.28 18.53
CA GLU A 33 12.94 7.97 17.21
C GLU A 33 12.09 8.47 16.03
N LEU A 34 10.80 8.76 16.24
CA LEU A 34 9.94 9.33 15.22
C LEU A 34 9.96 10.86 15.19
N SER A 35 10.70 11.50 16.07
CA SER A 35 10.84 12.96 16.02
C SER A 35 11.47 13.39 14.69
N GLY A 36 10.68 14.15 13.90
CA GLY A 36 11.10 14.58 12.57
C GLY A 36 10.94 13.52 11.46
N PHE A 37 10.46 12.32 11.77
CA PHE A 37 10.18 11.32 10.76
C PHE A 37 9.03 11.75 9.84
N ARG A 38 9.19 11.50 8.55
CA ARG A 38 8.21 11.75 7.51
C ARG A 38 7.96 10.45 6.77
N GLY A 39 6.80 9.86 6.97
CA GLY A 39 6.45 8.57 6.40
C GLY A 39 5.16 8.01 6.99
N PHE A 40 5.08 6.71 7.03
CA PHE A 40 3.91 5.98 7.51
C PHE A 40 4.25 5.21 8.77
N VAL A 41 3.32 5.13 9.71
CA VAL A 41 3.54 4.44 10.98
C VAL A 41 2.47 3.39 11.18
N GLU A 42 2.85 2.26 11.74
CA GLU A 42 1.90 1.20 12.09
C GLU A 42 0.81 1.73 13.02
N ASP A 43 -0.43 1.42 12.67
CA ASP A 43 -1.61 1.61 13.51
C ASP A 43 -2.34 0.26 13.64
N ASN A 44 -2.41 -0.25 14.86
CA ASN A 44 -3.13 -1.51 15.18
C ASN A 44 -2.76 -2.70 14.27
N GLY A 45 -1.47 -2.89 13.99
CA GLY A 45 -0.98 -3.99 13.15
C GLY A 45 -1.21 -3.79 11.66
N THR A 46 -1.40 -2.53 11.22
CA THR A 46 -1.55 -2.19 9.80
C THR A 46 -0.84 -0.88 9.47
N ILE A 47 -0.37 -0.74 8.21
CA ILE A 47 0.17 0.52 7.70
C ILE A 47 -0.53 0.80 6.37
N ALA A 48 -1.28 1.89 6.29
CA ALA A 48 -2.04 2.27 5.10
C ALA A 48 -1.40 3.48 4.40
N MET A 49 -1.21 3.35 3.09
CA MET A 49 -0.50 4.33 2.25
C MET A 49 -1.33 4.63 1.01
N LYS A 50 -1.59 5.91 0.72
CA LYS A 50 -2.00 6.32 -0.62
C LYS A 50 -0.80 6.21 -1.56
N ALA A 51 -0.98 5.66 -2.75
CA ALA A 51 0.13 5.50 -3.69
C ALA A 51 0.73 6.86 -4.13
N ALA A 52 -0.10 7.90 -4.23
CA ALA A 52 0.35 9.25 -4.57
C ALA A 52 1.24 9.92 -3.50
N HIS A 53 1.23 9.42 -2.26
CA HIS A 53 1.96 10.01 -1.13
C HIS A 53 3.30 9.30 -0.87
N PHE A 54 4.10 9.12 -1.91
CA PHE A 54 5.45 8.57 -1.78
C PHE A 54 6.39 9.54 -1.03
N THR A 55 7.37 8.99 -0.30
CA THR A 55 8.39 9.78 0.41
C THR A 55 9.53 10.21 -0.50
N ALA A 56 9.81 9.41 -1.53
CA ALA A 56 10.78 9.70 -2.58
C ALA A 56 10.42 8.95 -3.85
N LYS A 57 10.97 9.35 -4.98
CA LYS A 57 10.85 8.60 -6.24
C LYS A 57 12.10 8.72 -7.08
N ARG A 58 12.29 7.75 -7.96
CA ARG A 58 13.31 7.77 -9.01
C ARG A 58 12.63 7.57 -10.36
N ASP A 59 12.86 8.51 -11.26
CA ASP A 59 12.44 8.41 -12.65
C ASP A 59 13.50 7.69 -13.51
N ALA A 60 13.09 7.15 -14.65
CA ALA A 60 13.95 6.50 -15.63
C ALA A 60 13.87 7.25 -16.97
N GLY A 61 14.51 8.40 -17.04
CA GLY A 61 14.40 9.31 -18.19
C GLY A 61 12.98 9.88 -18.30
N LYS A 62 12.30 9.56 -19.40
CA LYS A 62 10.89 9.98 -19.59
C LYS A 62 9.87 9.05 -18.94
N VAL A 63 10.30 7.88 -18.49
CA VAL A 63 9.44 6.90 -17.83
C VAL A 63 9.42 7.19 -16.35
N ARG A 64 8.22 7.37 -15.79
CA ARG A 64 8.06 7.81 -14.40
C ARG A 64 6.72 7.43 -13.82
N TRP A 65 6.63 7.51 -12.51
CA TRP A 65 5.38 7.53 -11.81
C TRP A 65 4.86 8.97 -11.70
N GLU A 66 3.61 9.19 -12.11
CA GLU A 66 2.91 10.47 -12.03
C GLU A 66 1.67 10.38 -11.14
N THR A 67 1.49 11.38 -10.29
CA THR A 67 0.22 11.54 -9.56
C THR A 67 -0.86 12.01 -10.54
N VAL A 68 -1.95 11.28 -10.58
CA VAL A 68 -3.13 11.59 -11.41
C VAL A 68 -4.33 11.84 -10.51
N LEU A 69 -5.10 12.87 -10.84
CA LEU A 69 -6.38 13.14 -10.21
C LEU A 69 -7.40 12.17 -10.81
N CYS A 70 -7.85 11.24 -10.02
CA CYS A 70 -8.59 10.10 -10.46
C CYS A 70 -9.65 9.72 -9.43
N PRO A 71 -10.79 9.17 -9.85
CA PRO A 71 -11.87 8.74 -8.97
C PRO A 71 -11.57 7.44 -8.22
N GLY A 72 -10.33 7.20 -7.84
CA GLY A 72 -9.97 6.14 -6.90
C GLY A 72 -10.60 6.36 -5.53
N SER A 73 -10.19 5.57 -4.56
CA SER A 73 -10.77 5.62 -3.20
C SER A 73 -10.56 6.97 -2.51
N PHE A 74 -9.53 7.73 -2.93
CA PHE A 74 -9.10 8.97 -2.28
C PHE A 74 -8.95 10.17 -3.22
N GLY A 75 -9.40 10.06 -4.48
CA GLY A 75 -9.40 11.15 -5.46
C GLY A 75 -8.05 11.41 -6.13
N GLU A 76 -7.01 10.67 -5.80
CA GLU A 76 -5.69 10.72 -6.41
C GLU A 76 -5.04 9.33 -6.41
N SER A 77 -4.31 9.01 -7.45
CA SER A 77 -3.63 7.73 -7.65
C SER A 77 -2.27 7.94 -8.29
N LEU A 78 -1.47 6.92 -8.39
CA LEU A 78 -0.14 6.95 -9.00
C LEU A 78 -0.13 6.12 -10.28
N GLU A 79 0.16 6.74 -11.43
CA GLU A 79 0.14 6.10 -12.75
C GLU A 79 1.53 5.96 -13.34
N ALA A 80 1.82 4.81 -13.95
CA ALA A 80 3.06 4.55 -14.68
C ALA A 80 3.01 5.14 -16.10
N MET A 81 3.78 6.18 -16.35
CA MET A 81 3.75 6.98 -17.57
C MET A 81 5.11 7.06 -18.30
N PRO A 82 5.12 7.34 -19.60
CA PRO A 82 3.99 7.47 -20.53
C PRO A 82 3.40 6.10 -20.90
N LEU A 83 2.14 6.06 -21.33
CA LEU A 83 1.46 4.82 -21.72
C LEU A 83 2.13 4.06 -22.87
N THR A 84 2.98 4.75 -23.64
CA THR A 84 3.74 4.20 -24.76
C THR A 84 5.15 3.71 -24.36
N ALA A 85 5.50 3.80 -23.06
CA ALA A 85 6.79 3.34 -22.58
C ALA A 85 6.96 1.83 -22.81
N PRO A 86 8.17 1.34 -23.06
CA PRO A 86 8.45 -0.08 -23.01
C PRO A 86 8.30 -0.57 -21.56
N GLY A 87 7.80 -1.79 -21.39
CA GLY A 87 7.85 -2.49 -20.11
C GLY A 87 9.26 -2.96 -19.76
N PHE A 88 9.42 -3.46 -18.55
CA PHE A 88 10.66 -4.05 -18.04
C PHE A 88 10.49 -5.57 -17.92
N ALA A 89 11.45 -6.35 -18.44
CA ALA A 89 11.25 -7.78 -18.66
C ALA A 89 11.70 -8.64 -17.48
N ASP A 90 12.84 -8.34 -16.87
CA ASP A 90 13.45 -9.18 -15.85
C ASP A 90 13.76 -8.43 -14.55
N THR A 91 13.95 -9.21 -13.49
CA THR A 91 14.19 -8.71 -12.13
C THR A 91 15.41 -7.80 -12.04
N SER A 92 16.48 -8.13 -12.76
CA SER A 92 17.72 -7.34 -12.70
C SER A 92 17.56 -6.00 -13.41
N GLU A 93 16.84 -5.99 -14.51
CA GLU A 93 16.50 -4.77 -15.24
C GLU A 93 15.56 -3.88 -14.42
N ILE A 94 14.52 -4.44 -13.82
CA ILE A 94 13.58 -3.71 -12.96
C ILE A 94 14.34 -2.98 -11.85
N ARG A 95 15.18 -3.67 -11.09
CA ARG A 95 15.95 -3.04 -10.00
C ARG A 95 16.86 -1.92 -10.47
N ARG A 96 17.55 -2.12 -11.57
CA ARG A 96 18.56 -1.19 -12.05
C ARG A 96 17.96 0.01 -12.78
N ARG A 97 16.91 -0.19 -13.57
CA ARG A 97 16.47 0.77 -14.58
C ARG A 97 15.03 1.24 -14.42
N ALA A 98 14.13 0.45 -13.81
CA ALA A 98 12.74 0.85 -13.72
C ALA A 98 12.55 2.05 -12.78
N PRO A 99 11.63 2.97 -13.12
CA PRO A 99 11.23 4.01 -12.20
C PRO A 99 10.55 3.39 -10.99
N HIS A 100 10.76 3.98 -9.82
CA HIS A 100 10.08 3.52 -8.61
C HIS A 100 9.69 4.68 -7.70
N ALA A 101 8.61 4.46 -6.95
CA ALA A 101 8.21 5.29 -5.82
C ALA A 101 8.61 4.58 -4.52
N GLU A 102 9.06 5.36 -3.52
CA GLU A 102 9.50 4.87 -2.22
C GLU A 102 8.58 5.37 -1.12
N TYR A 103 8.31 4.50 -0.16
CA TYR A 103 7.47 4.78 1.00
C TYR A 103 8.24 4.39 2.25
N ALA A 104 8.73 5.38 3.00
CA ALA A 104 9.34 5.15 4.28
C ALA A 104 8.26 4.82 5.31
N PHE A 105 8.46 3.78 6.10
CA PHE A 105 7.51 3.43 7.15
C PHE A 105 8.22 2.93 8.41
N TYR A 106 7.50 2.98 9.52
CA TYR A 106 7.92 2.44 10.79
C TYR A 106 6.91 1.42 11.28
N GLN A 107 7.39 0.25 11.68
CA GLN A 107 6.55 -0.79 12.29
C GLN A 107 7.00 -1.12 13.70
N PHE A 108 6.02 -1.43 14.55
CA PHE A 108 6.22 -1.89 15.93
C PHE A 108 6.19 -3.40 16.04
N THR A 109 5.35 -4.02 15.20
CA THR A 109 5.10 -5.47 15.22
C THR A 109 6.14 -6.19 14.37
N GLU A 110 6.88 -7.12 14.97
CA GLU A 110 7.76 -8.01 14.24
C GLU A 110 6.94 -9.08 13.52
N ALA A 111 6.96 -9.08 12.21
CA ALA A 111 6.15 -9.99 11.40
C ALA A 111 6.71 -10.13 9.98
N ALA A 112 6.23 -11.16 9.27
CA ALA A 112 6.34 -11.26 7.83
C ALA A 112 5.10 -10.58 7.20
N PRO A 113 5.21 -9.39 6.62
CA PRO A 113 4.04 -8.63 6.19
C PRO A 113 3.41 -9.20 4.93
N GLU A 114 2.08 -9.15 4.87
CA GLU A 114 1.33 -9.20 3.62
C GLU A 114 1.07 -7.77 3.13
N ILE A 115 1.32 -7.50 1.85
CA ILE A 115 1.03 -6.20 1.26
C ILE A 115 -0.09 -6.34 0.25
N ILE A 116 -1.21 -5.69 0.53
CA ILE A 116 -2.37 -5.60 -0.35
C ILE A 116 -2.20 -4.33 -1.20
N THR A 117 -1.99 -4.51 -2.50
CA THR A 117 -1.93 -3.40 -3.46
C THR A 117 -3.26 -3.29 -4.19
N THR A 118 -3.86 -2.13 -4.14
CA THR A 118 -5.11 -1.80 -4.84
C THR A 118 -4.80 -0.92 -6.03
N ALA A 119 -5.26 -1.33 -7.22
CA ALA A 119 -5.17 -0.60 -8.46
C ALA A 119 -6.54 -0.35 -9.06
N LEU A 120 -6.65 0.62 -9.97
CA LEU A 120 -7.86 0.81 -10.76
C LEU A 120 -7.98 -0.31 -11.81
N PRO A 121 -9.21 -0.79 -12.09
CA PRO A 121 -9.46 -1.87 -13.05
C PRO A 121 -9.43 -1.30 -14.48
N THR A 122 -8.23 -0.97 -14.97
CA THR A 122 -7.99 -0.44 -16.31
C THR A 122 -7.56 -1.55 -17.27
N HIS A 123 -7.29 -1.18 -18.53
CA HIS A 123 -6.64 -2.03 -19.51
C HIS A 123 -5.38 -1.32 -20.01
N PRO A 124 -4.31 -2.06 -20.34
CA PRO A 124 -3.12 -1.46 -20.97
C PRO A 124 -3.48 -0.92 -22.37
N LEU A 125 -2.74 0.07 -22.82
CA LEU A 125 -2.90 0.65 -24.16
C LEU A 125 -2.70 -0.41 -25.26
N ASP A 126 -1.79 -1.34 -25.08
CA ASP A 126 -1.52 -2.44 -26.01
C ASP A 126 -1.37 -3.78 -25.25
N LEU A 127 -2.46 -4.51 -25.15
CA LEU A 127 -2.52 -5.85 -24.53
C LEU A 127 -1.59 -6.90 -25.18
N ARG A 128 -1.11 -6.66 -26.39
CA ARG A 128 -0.18 -7.59 -27.06
C ARG A 128 1.24 -7.44 -26.55
N ARG A 129 1.56 -6.29 -25.97
CA ARG A 129 2.91 -5.93 -25.51
C ARG A 129 3.01 -5.84 -24.00
N HIS A 130 1.94 -5.42 -23.34
CA HIS A 130 1.96 -5.06 -21.93
C HIS A 130 0.83 -5.74 -21.17
N GLY A 131 1.10 -6.11 -19.94
CA GLY A 131 0.11 -6.35 -18.92
C GLY A 131 -0.19 -5.09 -18.11
N LEU A 132 -0.65 -5.28 -16.89
CA LEU A 132 -0.80 -4.25 -15.86
C LEU A 132 -0.03 -4.73 -14.62
N ARG A 133 1.30 -4.77 -14.72
CA ARG A 133 2.17 -5.31 -13.68
C ARG A 133 3.03 -4.23 -13.06
N ALA A 134 3.21 -4.35 -11.75
CA ALA A 134 4.20 -3.62 -10.98
C ALA A 134 4.96 -4.61 -10.09
N ALA A 135 5.99 -4.17 -9.40
CA ALA A 135 6.67 -5.01 -8.42
C ALA A 135 6.90 -4.25 -7.12
N LEU A 136 6.85 -4.98 -6.01
CA LEU A 136 7.14 -4.47 -4.69
C LEU A 136 8.42 -5.08 -4.13
N SER A 137 9.17 -4.29 -3.37
CA SER A 137 10.32 -4.75 -2.59
C SER A 137 10.36 -4.00 -1.27
N VAL A 138 10.58 -4.70 -0.18
CA VAL A 138 10.83 -4.09 1.13
C VAL A 138 12.32 -4.23 1.44
N ASP A 139 12.96 -3.14 1.86
CA ASP A 139 14.38 -3.05 2.25
C ASP A 139 15.34 -3.70 1.22
N ASP A 140 15.04 -3.48 -0.06
CA ASP A 140 15.77 -4.09 -1.18
C ASP A 140 15.77 -5.64 -1.17
N GLY A 141 14.88 -6.27 -0.41
CA GLY A 141 14.59 -7.69 -0.44
C GLY A 141 14.03 -8.17 -1.78
N PRO A 142 13.62 -9.44 -1.93
CA PRO A 142 13.13 -9.99 -3.19
C PRO A 142 11.99 -9.18 -3.81
N LEU A 143 12.02 -9.00 -5.14
CA LEU A 143 10.92 -8.38 -5.87
C LEU A 143 9.72 -9.33 -5.88
N GLN A 144 8.56 -8.81 -5.52
CA GLN A 144 7.28 -9.49 -5.59
C GLN A 144 6.41 -8.81 -6.65
N VAL A 145 6.03 -9.56 -7.68
CA VAL A 145 5.22 -9.03 -8.78
C VAL A 145 3.75 -8.97 -8.37
N VAL A 146 3.10 -7.85 -8.62
CA VAL A 146 1.64 -7.68 -8.60
C VAL A 146 1.15 -7.59 -10.04
N ASP A 147 0.15 -8.37 -10.38
CA ASP A 147 -0.42 -8.45 -11.72
C ASP A 147 -1.92 -8.23 -11.68
N PHE A 148 -2.35 -7.12 -12.27
CA PHE A 148 -3.76 -6.73 -12.40
C PHE A 148 -4.33 -7.01 -13.80
N THR A 149 -3.55 -7.67 -14.66
CA THR A 149 -3.94 -7.94 -16.04
C THR A 149 -5.20 -8.80 -16.10
N THR A 150 -6.15 -8.37 -16.89
CA THR A 150 -7.36 -9.14 -17.21
C THR A 150 -7.57 -9.19 -18.71
N TYR A 151 -8.15 -10.29 -19.20
CA TYR A 151 -8.41 -10.50 -20.61
C TYR A 151 -9.92 -10.56 -20.88
N GLY A 152 -10.35 -9.76 -21.84
CA GLY A 152 -11.75 -9.68 -22.24
C GLY A 152 -12.68 -9.38 -21.07
N ARG A 153 -13.89 -9.95 -21.09
CA ARG A 153 -14.88 -9.85 -20.01
C ARG A 153 -14.84 -11.06 -19.07
N SER A 154 -13.64 -11.42 -18.59
CA SER A 154 -13.47 -12.49 -17.62
C SER A 154 -14.24 -12.21 -16.31
N GLU A 155 -14.50 -13.24 -15.51
CA GLU A 155 -15.14 -13.08 -14.19
C GLU A 155 -14.32 -12.19 -13.26
N THR A 156 -12.97 -12.28 -13.33
CA THR A 156 -12.07 -11.39 -12.59
C THR A 156 -12.26 -9.94 -13.04
N TRP A 157 -12.33 -9.68 -14.35
CA TRP A 157 -12.59 -8.34 -14.87
C TRP A 157 -13.92 -7.79 -14.36
N LYS A 158 -15.00 -8.57 -14.48
CA LYS A 158 -16.34 -8.17 -14.02
C LYS A 158 -16.33 -7.82 -12.53
N ARG A 159 -15.73 -8.67 -11.71
CA ARG A 159 -15.61 -8.43 -10.26
C ARG A 159 -14.83 -7.14 -9.98
N ASN A 160 -13.69 -6.93 -10.63
CA ASN A 160 -12.86 -5.74 -10.43
C ASN A 160 -13.60 -4.46 -10.82
N VAL A 161 -14.32 -4.47 -11.97
CA VAL A 161 -15.10 -3.32 -12.43
C VAL A 161 -16.26 -3.02 -11.47
N LEU A 162 -17.01 -4.04 -11.04
CA LEU A 162 -18.11 -3.87 -10.08
C LEU A 162 -17.63 -3.34 -8.73
N ALA A 163 -16.44 -3.75 -8.30
CA ALA A 163 -15.82 -3.26 -7.08
C ALA A 163 -15.08 -1.91 -7.26
N ASN A 164 -14.95 -1.43 -8.51
CA ASN A 164 -14.12 -0.29 -8.89
C ASN A 164 -12.66 -0.39 -8.38
N ARG A 165 -12.14 -1.61 -8.26
CA ARG A 165 -10.77 -1.88 -7.82
C ARG A 165 -10.30 -3.26 -8.24
N ALA A 166 -8.99 -3.39 -8.47
CA ALA A 166 -8.29 -4.65 -8.59
C ALA A 166 -7.32 -4.78 -7.42
N GLU A 167 -7.24 -5.93 -6.79
CA GLU A 167 -6.36 -6.15 -5.63
C GLU A 167 -5.41 -7.31 -5.90
N ALA A 168 -4.16 -7.15 -5.49
CA ALA A 168 -3.14 -8.19 -5.48
C ALA A 168 -2.44 -8.21 -4.12
N VAL A 169 -2.07 -9.40 -3.65
CA VAL A 169 -1.41 -9.60 -2.35
C VAL A 169 -0.01 -10.16 -2.59
N THR A 170 0.97 -9.57 -1.94
CA THR A 170 2.35 -10.07 -1.92
C THR A 170 2.78 -10.40 -0.49
N ARG A 171 3.69 -11.38 -0.35
CA ARG A 171 4.24 -11.80 0.94
C ARG A 171 5.71 -11.48 0.98
N HIS A 172 6.14 -10.85 2.05
CA HIS A 172 7.52 -10.40 2.21
C HIS A 172 8.21 -11.13 3.36
N GLN A 173 9.54 -11.01 3.40
CA GLN A 173 10.35 -11.59 4.47
C GLN A 173 9.99 -10.98 5.81
N HIS A 174 10.28 -11.71 6.88
CA HIS A 174 10.12 -11.21 8.25
C HIS A 174 10.93 -9.93 8.46
N LEU A 175 10.27 -8.92 9.01
CA LEU A 175 10.84 -7.63 9.38
C LEU A 175 10.79 -7.45 10.90
N GLY A 176 11.83 -6.89 11.47
CA GLY A 176 11.87 -6.48 12.86
C GLY A 176 11.13 -5.17 13.12
N LYS A 177 11.01 -4.77 14.38
CA LYS A 177 10.58 -3.41 14.75
C LYS A 177 11.59 -2.40 14.21
N GLY A 178 11.11 -1.29 13.62
CA GLY A 178 11.98 -0.20 13.17
C GLY A 178 11.54 0.45 11.87
N PHE A 179 12.49 1.20 11.29
CA PHE A 179 12.32 1.88 10.02
C PHE A 179 12.54 0.93 8.85
N HIS A 180 11.65 1.00 7.88
CA HIS A 180 11.69 0.21 6.66
C HIS A 180 11.34 1.07 5.45
N ARG A 181 11.56 0.51 4.27
CA ARG A 181 11.26 1.17 3.00
C ARG A 181 10.59 0.21 2.02
N LEU A 182 9.37 0.53 1.63
CA LEU A 182 8.69 -0.13 0.53
C LEU A 182 9.01 0.60 -0.77
N LYS A 183 9.36 -0.13 -1.83
CA LYS A 183 9.54 0.39 -3.18
C LYS A 183 8.51 -0.22 -4.13
N LEU A 184 7.82 0.64 -4.87
CA LEU A 184 6.91 0.27 -5.94
C LEU A 184 7.57 0.53 -7.29
N TYR A 185 7.97 -0.52 -8.00
CA TYR A 185 8.60 -0.47 -9.31
C TYR A 185 7.58 -0.64 -10.42
N MET A 186 7.76 0.10 -11.50
CA MET A 186 7.02 -0.13 -12.74
C MET A 186 7.55 -1.39 -13.44
N ILE A 187 6.64 -2.24 -13.90
CA ILE A 187 6.91 -3.28 -14.91
C ILE A 187 6.27 -2.89 -16.23
N ASP A 188 4.98 -2.61 -16.21
CA ASP A 188 4.23 -2.19 -17.40
C ASP A 188 3.74 -0.75 -17.27
N PRO A 189 3.60 0.00 -18.37
CA PRO A 189 2.99 1.33 -18.37
C PRO A 189 1.47 1.24 -18.15
N GLY A 190 0.88 2.34 -17.66
CA GLY A 190 -0.57 2.46 -17.49
C GLY A 190 -1.15 1.72 -16.29
N VAL A 191 -0.32 1.15 -15.43
CA VAL A 191 -0.77 0.68 -14.12
C VAL A 191 -1.10 1.91 -13.27
N ILE A 192 -2.31 1.93 -12.70
CA ILE A 192 -2.78 3.01 -11.83
C ILE A 192 -2.97 2.44 -10.43
N VAL A 193 -2.02 2.72 -9.54
CA VAL A 193 -2.07 2.25 -8.15
C VAL A 193 -2.74 3.30 -7.28
N ASP A 194 -3.78 2.88 -6.56
CA ASP A 194 -4.57 3.74 -5.67
C ASP A 194 -3.96 3.77 -4.26
N ARG A 195 -3.71 2.58 -3.70
CA ARG A 195 -3.18 2.45 -2.35
C ARG A 195 -2.45 1.13 -2.12
N MET A 196 -1.70 1.09 -1.03
CA MET A 196 -1.11 -0.12 -0.47
C MET A 196 -1.41 -0.21 1.02
N VAL A 197 -1.68 -1.41 1.50
CA VAL A 197 -1.85 -1.69 2.93
C VAL A 197 -0.90 -2.80 3.31
N ILE A 198 -0.02 -2.54 4.27
CA ILE A 198 0.83 -3.54 4.90
C ILE A 198 0.03 -4.12 6.07
N ASP A 199 -0.25 -5.40 6.01
CA ASP A 199 -0.92 -6.14 7.08
C ASP A 199 0.11 -6.93 7.91
N LEU A 200 0.19 -6.58 9.17
CA LEU A 200 1.02 -7.22 10.19
C LEU A 200 0.16 -8.10 11.14
N GLY A 201 -1.05 -8.46 10.69
CA GLY A 201 -2.02 -9.25 11.45
C GLY A 201 -3.15 -8.42 12.07
N GLY A 202 -3.22 -7.12 11.76
CA GLY A 202 -4.25 -6.23 12.29
C GLY A 202 -5.39 -5.89 11.33
N LEU A 203 -5.30 -6.32 10.07
CA LEU A 203 -6.25 -5.92 9.05
C LEU A 203 -7.68 -6.43 9.35
N ARG A 204 -8.61 -5.50 9.45
CA ARG A 204 -10.03 -5.80 9.63
C ARG A 204 -10.79 -5.51 8.33
N LYS A 205 -11.67 -6.43 7.96
CA LYS A 205 -12.60 -6.20 6.85
C LYS A 205 -13.59 -5.11 7.25
N GLY A 206 -13.62 -4.03 6.48
CA GLY A 206 -14.53 -2.91 6.67
C GLY A 206 -15.14 -2.47 5.34
N TYR A 207 -16.22 -1.70 5.40
CA TYR A 207 -16.85 -1.11 4.23
C TYR A 207 -16.02 0.05 3.67
N SER A 208 -15.51 0.89 4.55
CA SER A 208 -14.67 2.04 4.18
C SER A 208 -13.21 1.65 4.04
N PRO A 209 -12.48 2.26 3.09
CA PRO A 209 -11.04 2.11 3.03
C PRO A 209 -10.40 2.60 4.33
N MET A 210 -9.31 1.95 4.74
CA MET A 210 -8.54 2.39 5.91
C MET A 210 -8.02 3.81 5.70
N ALA A 211 -8.08 4.61 6.76
CA ALA A 211 -7.41 5.90 6.79
C ALA A 211 -5.89 5.70 6.61
N GLU A 212 -5.26 6.65 5.96
CA GLU A 212 -3.81 6.66 5.78
C GLU A 212 -3.12 6.88 7.12
N THR A 213 -2.07 6.07 7.40
CA THR A 213 -1.31 6.14 8.65
C THR A 213 -0.08 7.04 8.54
N ARG A 214 -0.19 8.11 7.78
CA ARG A 214 0.89 9.06 7.47
C ARG A 214 1.15 10.03 8.61
N ILE A 215 2.43 10.29 8.89
CA ILE A 215 2.88 11.29 9.85
C ILE A 215 3.94 12.24 9.23
N GLY A 216 4.17 13.36 9.88
CA GLY A 216 5.09 14.41 9.44
C GLY A 216 4.43 15.46 8.53
N ASN A 217 5.15 16.57 8.30
CA ASN A 217 4.70 17.65 7.39
C ASN A 217 5.03 17.29 5.94
N TRP A 218 4.04 17.39 5.04
CA TRP A 218 4.13 17.02 3.61
C TRP A 218 3.83 18.19 2.71
#